data_90a1e6059e8c068c75ba80f3b2721152
#
_entry.id   90a1e6059e8c068c75ba80f3b2721152
#
_cell.length_a   1.000
_cell.length_b   1.000
_cell.length_c   1.000
_cell.angle_alpha   90.00
_cell.angle_beta   90.00
_cell.angle_gamma   90.00
#
_symmetry.space_group_name_H-M   'P 1'
#
loop_
_entity.id
_entity.type
_entity.pdbx_description
1 polymer ?
#
loop_
_entity_poly.entity_id
_entity_poly.type
_entity_poly.pdbx_seq_one_letter_code
_entity_poly.pdbx_strand_id
1 'polypeptide(L)'
;MKHTEKSAILLIYTGGTIGMKEDPVIQALRPFDFSQILEEVPELGKFAYRVDSYTFDPLIDSSDVEPSLWKTLAALIEERYDDYDGFVVLHGTDTMAYSASALSFMIEGLTKPVIFTGSQLPIGMPRTDGKENLISAVEIAAAKDSNGHAMVPEVCICFDNVLMRGNRTSKINSDNFRAFRSENLPPLAEAGINIRYNTGLIRYPASWEARPVFHKDLDTRVAILKMHPGITPQVVRNILCGPESRAVIIETYGAGNAPSKRWFIDMILEALGMGKVILNVTQCIAGSVNMDIYATGKCLKDAGVASGYDSTTESALAKLFHLMGASPDADYVRKGLETDLRGEISK
;
A
#
# COMPACT_ATOMS: atom_id res chain seq x y z
N MET A 1 -20.35 35.35 9.46
CA MET A 1 -20.17 34.23 8.55
C MET A 1 -18.68 34.00 8.44
N LYS A 2 -18.14 32.93 9.04
CA LYS A 2 -16.75 32.50 8.77
C LYS A 2 -16.74 32.07 7.30
N HIS A 3 -15.92 32.71 6.48
CA HIS A 3 -15.56 32.16 5.18
C HIS A 3 -14.97 30.77 5.47
N THR A 4 -15.72 29.71 5.19
CA THR A 4 -15.17 28.38 5.12
C THR A 4 -14.20 28.38 3.94
N GLU A 5 -12.90 28.42 4.23
CA GLU A 5 -11.91 28.20 3.18
C GLU A 5 -12.23 26.88 2.49
N LYS A 6 -12.18 26.92 1.16
CA LYS A 6 -12.41 25.73 0.33
C LYS A 6 -11.33 24.71 0.62
N SER A 7 -11.68 23.44 0.81
CA SER A 7 -10.69 22.37 0.92
C SER A 7 -9.71 22.41 -0.25
N ALA A 8 -8.43 22.25 0.04
CA ALA A 8 -7.34 22.26 -0.94
C ALA A 8 -6.77 20.84 -1.10
N ILE A 9 -6.76 20.31 -2.32
CA ILE A 9 -6.27 18.96 -2.62
C ILE A 9 -5.11 19.05 -3.59
N LEU A 10 -4.02 18.34 -3.28
CA LEU A 10 -2.90 18.16 -4.19
C LEU A 10 -3.05 16.83 -4.94
N LEU A 11 -3.19 16.91 -6.26
CA LEU A 11 -3.05 15.75 -7.15
C LEU A 11 -1.57 15.54 -7.46
N ILE A 12 -1.06 14.35 -7.15
CA ILE A 12 0.33 13.96 -7.41
C ILE A 12 0.33 12.91 -8.51
N TYR A 13 0.76 13.27 -9.71
CA TYR A 13 0.83 12.34 -10.83
C TYR A 13 2.23 11.75 -10.95
N THR A 14 2.35 10.46 -10.62
CA THR A 14 3.62 9.72 -10.70
C THR A 14 3.82 9.01 -12.03
N GLY A 15 2.72 8.76 -12.76
CA GLY A 15 2.67 7.99 -13.99
C GLY A 15 1.47 7.04 -14.03
N GLY A 16 1.54 6.05 -14.91
CA GLY A 16 0.49 5.05 -15.10
C GLY A 16 -0.54 5.41 -16.15
N THR A 17 -1.39 4.45 -16.47
CA THR A 17 -2.34 4.46 -17.59
C THR A 17 -3.32 5.62 -17.54
N ILE A 18 -3.72 6.07 -16.36
CA ILE A 18 -4.73 7.13 -16.18
C ILE A 18 -4.37 8.42 -16.91
N GLY A 19 -3.09 8.83 -16.91
CA GLY A 19 -2.62 10.05 -17.56
C GLY A 19 -2.08 9.81 -18.97
N MET A 20 -2.53 8.77 -19.66
CA MET A 20 -2.14 8.49 -21.03
C MET A 20 -3.25 8.85 -22.00
N LYS A 21 -2.85 9.26 -23.20
CA LYS A 21 -3.74 9.49 -24.36
C LYS A 21 -3.23 8.70 -25.55
N GLU A 22 -4.14 8.23 -26.39
CA GLU A 22 -3.78 7.65 -27.68
C GLU A 22 -3.31 8.77 -28.62
N ASP A 23 -2.07 8.64 -29.10
CA ASP A 23 -1.54 9.51 -30.15
C ASP A 23 -2.08 8.99 -31.49
N PRO A 24 -2.88 9.77 -32.22
CA PRO A 24 -3.53 9.31 -33.46
C PRO A 24 -2.53 9.07 -34.59
N VAL A 25 -1.30 9.58 -34.50
CA VAL A 25 -0.27 9.45 -35.54
C VAL A 25 0.48 8.14 -35.38
N ILE A 26 0.89 7.81 -34.16
CA ILE A 26 1.69 6.62 -33.88
C ILE A 26 0.85 5.43 -33.37
N GLN A 27 -0.44 5.63 -33.13
CA GLN A 27 -1.38 4.63 -32.58
C GLN A 27 -0.86 3.97 -31.29
N ALA A 28 -0.20 4.76 -30.43
CA ALA A 28 0.34 4.33 -29.16
C ALA A 28 -0.05 5.30 -28.05
N LEU A 29 -0.08 4.79 -26.82
CA LEU A 29 -0.36 5.61 -25.63
C LEU A 29 0.85 6.51 -25.33
N ARG A 30 0.59 7.81 -25.12
CA ARG A 30 1.56 8.80 -24.63
C ARG A 30 1.05 9.51 -23.40
N PRO A 31 1.92 9.88 -22.47
CA PRO A 31 1.55 10.79 -21.40
C PRO A 31 1.03 12.11 -21.96
N PHE A 32 -0.06 12.64 -21.39
CA PHE A 32 -0.51 13.99 -21.69
C PHE A 32 -0.09 14.97 -20.58
N ASP A 33 -0.12 16.26 -20.89
CA ASP A 33 0.15 17.29 -19.88
C ASP A 33 -0.94 17.28 -18.81
N PHE A 34 -0.60 16.77 -17.62
CA PHE A 34 -1.54 16.63 -16.52
C PHE A 34 -2.06 17.96 -15.96
N SER A 35 -1.43 19.10 -16.31
CA SER A 35 -2.00 20.41 -16.01
C SER A 35 -3.37 20.64 -16.67
N GLN A 36 -3.66 19.85 -17.74
CA GLN A 36 -4.92 19.87 -18.48
C GLN A 36 -5.96 18.87 -17.94
N ILE A 37 -5.72 18.27 -16.76
CA ILE A 37 -6.64 17.26 -16.19
C ILE A 37 -8.09 17.77 -16.06
N LEU A 38 -8.26 19.06 -15.81
CA LEU A 38 -9.57 19.70 -15.73
C LEU A 38 -10.30 19.75 -17.08
N GLU A 39 -9.58 19.67 -18.21
CA GLU A 39 -10.18 19.57 -19.53
C GLU A 39 -10.71 18.16 -19.79
N GLU A 40 -10.00 17.14 -19.27
CA GLU A 40 -10.42 15.74 -19.40
C GLU A 40 -11.49 15.35 -18.37
N VAL A 41 -11.48 15.98 -17.19
CA VAL A 41 -12.45 15.75 -16.09
C VAL A 41 -13.02 17.09 -15.63
N PRO A 42 -13.85 17.73 -16.46
CA PRO A 42 -14.44 19.04 -16.13
C PRO A 42 -15.35 19.00 -14.89
N GLU A 43 -15.77 17.81 -14.49
CA GLU A 43 -16.53 17.56 -13.27
C GLU A 43 -15.78 18.04 -12.01
N LEU A 44 -14.45 17.94 -12.00
CA LEU A 44 -13.62 18.44 -10.88
C LEU A 44 -13.80 19.95 -10.66
N GLY A 45 -14.02 20.71 -11.73
CA GLY A 45 -14.28 22.15 -11.64
C GLY A 45 -15.65 22.51 -11.04
N LYS A 46 -16.59 21.55 -10.90
CA LYS A 46 -17.89 21.77 -10.28
C LYS A 46 -17.84 21.67 -8.75
N PHE A 47 -16.80 21.05 -8.20
CA PHE A 47 -16.61 21.01 -6.76
C PHE A 47 -16.14 22.35 -6.21
N ALA A 48 -16.52 22.64 -4.97
CA ALA A 48 -16.08 23.84 -4.27
C ALA A 48 -14.67 23.65 -3.65
N TYR A 49 -13.82 22.79 -4.23
CA TYR A 49 -12.47 22.52 -3.77
C TYR A 49 -11.44 23.27 -4.62
N ARG A 50 -10.28 23.59 -4.05
CA ARG A 50 -9.09 23.94 -4.82
C ARG A 50 -8.34 22.65 -5.13
N VAL A 51 -8.09 22.40 -6.40
CA VAL A 51 -7.34 21.22 -6.86
C VAL A 51 -6.12 21.70 -7.62
N ASP A 52 -4.96 21.47 -7.04
CA ASP A 52 -3.67 21.75 -7.67
C ASP A 52 -3.02 20.44 -8.10
N SER A 53 -2.11 20.48 -9.07
CA SER A 53 -1.41 19.28 -9.55
C SER A 53 0.10 19.40 -9.44
N TYR A 54 0.75 18.30 -9.15
CA TYR A 54 2.20 18.10 -9.21
C TYR A 54 2.49 16.88 -10.08
N THR A 55 3.28 17.04 -11.11
CA THR A 55 3.64 15.96 -12.05
C THR A 55 5.12 15.60 -11.88
N PHE A 56 5.38 14.31 -11.74
CA PHE A 56 6.75 13.78 -11.72
C PHE A 56 7.38 13.89 -13.12
N ASP A 57 8.65 14.22 -13.17
CA ASP A 57 9.43 14.24 -14.41
C ASP A 57 10.79 13.54 -14.14
N PRO A 58 11.05 12.39 -14.79
CA PRO A 58 10.16 11.68 -15.71
C PRO A 58 8.99 10.99 -15.00
N LEU A 59 7.92 10.72 -15.75
CA LEU A 59 6.84 9.82 -15.29
C LEU A 59 7.36 8.39 -15.18
N ILE A 60 6.86 7.66 -14.19
CA ILE A 60 7.32 6.31 -13.85
C ILE A 60 6.24 5.29 -14.21
N ASP A 61 6.59 4.28 -15.00
CA ASP A 61 5.76 3.09 -15.12
C ASP A 61 5.71 2.35 -13.79
N SER A 62 4.54 1.86 -13.41
CA SER A 62 4.41 1.17 -12.12
C SER A 62 5.22 -0.12 -12.01
N SER A 63 5.60 -0.73 -13.12
CA SER A 63 6.52 -1.88 -13.15
C SER A 63 7.96 -1.51 -12.79
N ASP A 64 8.33 -0.24 -12.95
CA ASP A 64 9.66 0.30 -12.67
C ASP A 64 9.75 1.04 -11.33
N VAL A 65 8.70 0.94 -10.50
CA VAL A 65 8.68 1.57 -9.19
C VAL A 65 9.73 0.97 -8.27
N GLU A 66 10.54 1.84 -7.70
CA GLU A 66 11.53 1.53 -6.67
C GLU A 66 11.24 2.27 -5.37
N PRO A 67 11.80 1.84 -4.23
CA PRO A 67 11.66 2.52 -2.93
C PRO A 67 12.10 4.00 -2.91
N SER A 68 12.91 4.42 -3.88
CA SER A 68 13.28 5.82 -4.12
C SER A 68 12.06 6.70 -4.41
N LEU A 69 11.08 6.20 -5.19
CA LEU A 69 9.81 6.89 -5.44
C LEU A 69 9.04 7.12 -4.14
N TRP A 70 8.95 6.12 -3.26
CA TRP A 70 8.23 6.23 -1.99
C TRP A 70 8.85 7.30 -1.09
N LYS A 71 10.19 7.37 -1.05
CA LYS A 71 10.92 8.43 -0.31
C LYS A 71 10.62 9.83 -0.87
N THR A 72 10.59 9.95 -2.20
CA THR A 72 10.28 11.21 -2.88
C THR A 72 8.83 11.63 -2.65
N LEU A 73 7.88 10.68 -2.72
CA LEU A 73 6.47 10.93 -2.41
C LEU A 73 6.29 11.37 -0.95
N ALA A 74 6.90 10.66 -0.01
CA ALA A 74 6.83 11.02 1.40
C ALA A 74 7.42 12.41 1.66
N ALA A 75 8.56 12.75 1.02
CA ALA A 75 9.18 14.06 1.14
C ALA A 75 8.31 15.19 0.54
N LEU A 76 7.69 14.95 -0.62
CA LEU A 76 6.76 15.90 -1.24
C LEU A 76 5.53 16.15 -0.36
N ILE A 77 4.93 15.08 0.17
CA ILE A 77 3.78 15.20 1.07
C ILE A 77 4.18 15.96 2.35
N GLU A 78 5.35 15.66 2.92
CA GLU A 78 5.87 16.39 4.10
C GLU A 78 6.06 17.88 3.83
N GLU A 79 6.68 18.23 2.69
CA GLU A 79 6.90 19.62 2.27
C GLU A 79 5.59 20.38 2.09
N ARG A 80 4.58 19.73 1.51
CA ARG A 80 3.29 20.35 1.17
C ARG A 80 2.20 20.10 2.20
N TYR A 81 2.52 19.47 3.34
CA TYR A 81 1.52 19.02 4.29
C TYR A 81 0.62 20.13 4.82
N ASP A 82 1.19 21.32 5.07
CA ASP A 82 0.46 22.44 5.65
C ASP A 82 -0.36 23.22 4.59
N ASP A 83 -0.05 23.07 3.30
CA ASP A 83 -0.69 23.81 2.20
C ASP A 83 -2.00 23.16 1.70
N TYR A 84 -2.19 21.87 2.01
CA TYR A 84 -3.32 21.06 1.49
C TYR A 84 -4.06 20.31 2.60
N ASP A 85 -5.35 20.06 2.37
CA ASP A 85 -6.22 19.28 3.27
C ASP A 85 -6.19 17.78 2.98
N GLY A 86 -5.69 17.39 1.81
CA GLY A 86 -5.57 16.00 1.39
C GLY A 86 -4.71 15.84 0.13
N PHE A 87 -4.27 14.63 -0.10
CA PHE A 87 -3.39 14.24 -1.20
C PHE A 87 -4.00 13.10 -1.98
N VAL A 88 -4.01 13.22 -3.31
CA VAL A 88 -4.44 12.14 -4.21
C VAL A 88 -3.26 11.78 -5.10
N VAL A 89 -2.80 10.53 -5.01
CA VAL A 89 -1.66 10.03 -5.78
C VAL A 89 -2.17 9.20 -6.95
N LEU A 90 -1.94 9.70 -8.16
CA LEU A 90 -2.24 8.98 -9.40
C LEU A 90 -1.05 8.10 -9.75
N HIS A 91 -1.27 6.81 -9.75
CA HIS A 91 -0.23 5.79 -9.80
C HIS A 91 -0.65 4.65 -10.74
N GLY A 92 0.31 4.03 -11.41
CA GLY A 92 0.04 2.82 -12.18
C GLY A 92 -0.39 1.66 -11.29
N THR A 93 -1.26 0.78 -11.79
CA THR A 93 -1.97 -0.20 -10.96
C THR A 93 -1.10 -1.36 -10.47
N ASP A 94 0.01 -1.72 -11.16
CA ASP A 94 0.76 -2.96 -10.88
C ASP A 94 1.40 -2.98 -9.49
N THR A 95 1.97 -1.87 -9.05
CA THR A 95 2.65 -1.76 -7.75
C THR A 95 1.98 -0.78 -6.79
N MET A 96 0.75 -0.33 -7.11
CA MET A 96 0.02 0.63 -6.26
C MET A 96 -0.16 0.12 -4.82
N ALA A 97 -0.45 -1.18 -4.64
CA ALA A 97 -0.62 -1.78 -3.31
C ALA A 97 0.69 -1.77 -2.50
N TYR A 98 1.85 -1.95 -3.15
CA TYR A 98 3.16 -1.81 -2.53
C TYR A 98 3.43 -0.37 -2.11
N SER A 99 3.18 0.60 -3.00
CA SER A 99 3.40 2.02 -2.74
C SER A 99 2.50 2.54 -1.62
N ALA A 100 1.21 2.19 -1.63
CA ALA A 100 0.27 2.55 -0.57
C ALA A 100 0.64 1.91 0.78
N SER A 101 1.07 0.64 0.77
CA SER A 101 1.57 -0.03 1.97
C SER A 101 2.82 0.66 2.52
N ALA A 102 3.78 1.00 1.65
CA ALA A 102 5.02 1.66 2.06
C ALA A 102 4.74 3.02 2.71
N LEU A 103 3.93 3.87 2.07
CA LEU A 103 3.58 5.18 2.63
C LEU A 103 2.80 5.06 3.94
N SER A 104 1.97 4.02 4.12
CA SER A 104 1.29 3.74 5.38
C SER A 104 2.27 3.63 6.56
N PHE A 105 3.42 2.95 6.37
CA PHE A 105 4.43 2.80 7.40
C PHE A 105 5.35 4.02 7.49
N MET A 106 5.64 4.65 6.36
CA MET A 106 6.53 5.81 6.29
C MET A 106 5.92 7.07 6.92
N ILE A 107 4.59 7.20 6.98
CA ILE A 107 3.92 8.39 7.52
C ILE A 107 3.12 8.01 8.76
N GLU A 108 3.62 8.40 9.92
CA GLU A 108 3.01 8.11 11.21
C GLU A 108 2.17 9.28 11.71
N GLY A 109 0.94 9.00 12.19
CA GLY A 109 0.09 10.01 12.81
C GLY A 109 -0.55 10.96 11.80
N LEU A 110 -0.92 10.45 10.60
CA LEU A 110 -1.64 11.23 9.59
C LEU A 110 -2.90 11.88 10.18
N THR A 111 -3.08 13.17 9.90
CA THR A 111 -4.31 13.93 10.16
C THR A 111 -5.05 14.29 8.88
N LYS A 112 -4.48 13.97 7.73
CA LYS A 112 -5.00 14.24 6.37
C LYS A 112 -4.95 12.97 5.53
N PRO A 113 -5.88 12.77 4.58
CA PRO A 113 -5.89 11.60 3.72
C PRO A 113 -4.76 11.62 2.69
N VAL A 114 -4.21 10.44 2.39
CA VAL A 114 -3.34 10.18 1.24
C VAL A 114 -3.99 9.06 0.44
N ILE A 115 -4.61 9.38 -0.69
CA ILE A 115 -5.43 8.43 -1.44
C ILE A 115 -4.76 8.10 -2.76
N PHE A 116 -4.34 6.85 -2.91
CA PHE A 116 -3.88 6.31 -4.18
C PHE A 116 -5.07 5.97 -5.06
N THR A 117 -4.96 6.29 -6.35
CA THR A 117 -5.90 5.88 -7.38
C THR A 117 -5.20 5.79 -8.74
N GLY A 118 -5.91 5.29 -9.72
CA GLY A 118 -5.44 5.10 -11.09
C GLY A 118 -6.55 4.60 -11.96
N SER A 119 -6.21 3.98 -13.08
CA SER A 119 -7.20 3.37 -13.95
C SER A 119 -6.65 2.16 -14.71
N GLN A 120 -7.56 1.30 -15.14
CA GLN A 120 -7.25 0.22 -16.09
C GLN A 120 -7.22 0.74 -17.53
N LEU A 121 -8.02 1.76 -17.84
CA LEU A 121 -8.03 2.40 -19.15
C LEU A 121 -7.60 3.87 -19.05
N PRO A 122 -6.90 4.41 -20.07
CA PRO A 122 -6.58 5.83 -20.16
C PRO A 122 -7.82 6.72 -19.97
N ILE A 123 -7.63 7.88 -19.34
CA ILE A 123 -8.75 8.76 -18.98
C ILE A 123 -9.52 9.29 -20.20
N GLY A 124 -8.87 9.43 -21.36
CA GLY A 124 -9.48 9.84 -22.61
C GLY A 124 -10.22 8.74 -23.38
N MET A 125 -10.15 7.49 -22.92
CA MET A 125 -10.78 6.36 -23.63
C MET A 125 -12.28 6.26 -23.32
N PRO A 126 -13.11 5.81 -24.29
CA PRO A 126 -14.49 5.42 -24.00
C PRO A 126 -14.56 4.37 -22.92
N ARG A 127 -15.52 4.49 -21.99
CA ARG A 127 -15.70 3.57 -20.85
C ARG A 127 -14.52 3.51 -19.86
N THR A 128 -13.68 4.53 -19.81
CA THR A 128 -12.62 4.61 -18.80
C THR A 128 -13.20 4.57 -17.39
N ASP A 129 -12.54 3.84 -16.49
CA ASP A 129 -12.77 3.86 -15.05
C ASP A 129 -12.04 5.05 -14.38
N GLY A 130 -11.12 5.72 -15.10
CA GLY A 130 -10.25 6.75 -14.55
C GLY A 130 -10.98 7.98 -14.03
N LYS A 131 -12.07 8.40 -14.69
CA LYS A 131 -12.85 9.58 -14.29
C LYS A 131 -13.53 9.38 -12.94
N GLU A 132 -14.26 8.28 -12.78
CA GLU A 132 -14.97 7.96 -11.54
C GLU A 132 -14.00 7.70 -10.39
N ASN A 133 -12.90 6.99 -10.65
CA ASN A 133 -11.85 6.73 -9.67
C ASN A 133 -11.23 8.06 -9.17
N LEU A 134 -10.91 8.98 -10.08
CA LEU A 134 -10.34 10.29 -9.73
C LEU A 134 -11.33 11.16 -8.97
N ILE A 135 -12.58 11.27 -9.45
CA ILE A 135 -13.63 12.07 -8.80
C ILE A 135 -13.86 11.58 -7.38
N SER A 136 -14.06 10.28 -7.20
CA SER A 136 -14.28 9.67 -5.89
C SER A 136 -13.10 9.89 -4.95
N ALA A 137 -11.86 9.73 -5.45
CA ALA A 137 -10.65 9.95 -4.65
C ALA A 137 -10.53 11.40 -4.17
N VAL A 138 -10.80 12.39 -5.04
CA VAL A 138 -10.76 13.82 -4.69
C VAL A 138 -11.87 14.18 -3.70
N GLU A 139 -13.09 13.70 -3.92
CA GLU A 139 -14.23 13.94 -3.03
C GLU A 139 -13.95 13.40 -1.62
N ILE A 140 -13.43 12.16 -1.52
CA ILE A 140 -13.06 11.54 -0.24
C ILE A 140 -11.89 12.30 0.41
N ALA A 141 -10.88 12.72 -0.38
CA ALA A 141 -9.75 13.48 0.14
C ALA A 141 -10.15 14.86 0.69
N ALA A 142 -11.20 15.46 0.13
CA ALA A 142 -11.71 16.76 0.58
C ALA A 142 -12.73 16.67 1.71
N ALA A 143 -13.24 15.47 2.01
CA ALA A 143 -14.33 15.28 2.97
C ALA A 143 -13.88 15.53 4.40
N LYS A 144 -14.68 16.30 5.14
CA LYS A 144 -14.47 16.66 6.55
C LYS A 144 -15.69 16.29 7.40
N ASP A 145 -15.44 15.98 8.65
CA ASP A 145 -16.48 15.80 9.65
C ASP A 145 -17.06 17.15 10.13
N SER A 146 -18.02 17.12 11.06
CA SER A 146 -18.64 18.32 11.62
C SER A 146 -17.68 19.22 12.41
N ASN A 147 -16.51 18.72 12.80
CA ASN A 147 -15.46 19.45 13.50
C ASN A 147 -14.42 20.05 12.55
N GLY A 148 -14.52 19.74 11.25
CA GLY A 148 -13.57 20.17 10.23
C GLY A 148 -12.37 19.24 10.05
N HIS A 149 -12.38 18.08 10.70
CA HIS A 149 -11.33 17.06 10.56
C HIS A 149 -11.57 16.18 9.33
N ALA A 150 -10.50 15.65 8.75
CA ALA A 150 -10.60 14.71 7.63
C ALA A 150 -11.44 13.48 8.00
N MET A 151 -12.33 13.06 7.09
CA MET A 151 -13.13 11.85 7.30
C MET A 151 -12.28 10.58 7.37
N VAL A 152 -11.20 10.49 6.60
CA VAL A 152 -10.33 9.30 6.54
C VAL A 152 -8.84 9.74 6.55
N PRO A 153 -8.23 9.98 7.71
CA PRO A 153 -6.84 10.42 7.82
C PRO A 153 -5.86 9.23 7.72
N GLU A 154 -5.97 8.45 6.66
CA GLU A 154 -5.16 7.25 6.42
C GLU A 154 -4.57 7.25 5.00
N VAL A 155 -3.57 6.38 4.75
CA VAL A 155 -3.14 6.02 3.40
C VAL A 155 -4.10 4.97 2.87
N CYS A 156 -4.78 5.27 1.76
CA CYS A 156 -5.82 4.43 1.20
C CYS A 156 -5.64 4.21 -0.31
N ILE A 157 -6.31 3.19 -0.83
CA ILE A 157 -6.54 3.00 -2.27
C ILE A 157 -8.03 3.19 -2.55
N CYS A 158 -8.35 4.11 -3.46
CA CYS A 158 -9.71 4.30 -3.98
C CYS A 158 -9.78 3.74 -5.39
N PHE A 159 -10.60 2.70 -5.59
CA PHE A 159 -10.73 2.05 -6.89
C PHE A 159 -12.10 1.37 -7.02
N ASP A 160 -12.74 1.46 -8.21
CA ASP A 160 -14.08 0.88 -8.47
C ASP A 160 -15.11 1.26 -7.38
N ASN A 161 -15.17 2.56 -7.05
CA ASN A 161 -16.07 3.13 -6.04
C ASN A 161 -15.86 2.64 -4.59
N VAL A 162 -14.73 2.00 -4.30
CA VAL A 162 -14.42 1.45 -2.98
C VAL A 162 -13.15 2.09 -2.43
N LEU A 163 -13.21 2.58 -1.19
CA LEU A 163 -12.04 3.04 -0.45
C LEU A 163 -11.53 1.93 0.46
N MET A 164 -10.32 1.48 0.23
CA MET A 164 -9.66 0.42 0.98
C MET A 164 -8.46 0.97 1.73
N ARG A 165 -8.16 0.44 2.94
CA ARG A 165 -6.91 0.77 3.62
C ARG A 165 -5.72 0.29 2.78
N GLY A 166 -4.74 1.17 2.52
CA GLY A 166 -3.65 0.90 1.59
C GLY A 166 -2.84 -0.35 1.94
N ASN A 167 -2.51 -0.53 3.21
CA ASN A 167 -1.74 -1.67 3.70
C ASN A 167 -2.57 -2.96 3.96
N ARG A 168 -3.83 -2.98 3.51
CA ARG A 168 -4.72 -4.17 3.56
C ARG A 168 -5.17 -4.61 2.18
N THR A 169 -4.64 -3.98 1.13
CA THR A 169 -5.13 -4.09 -0.24
C THR A 169 -4.11 -4.79 -1.12
N SER A 170 -4.60 -5.67 -2.00
CA SER A 170 -3.81 -6.31 -3.05
C SER A 170 -4.45 -6.12 -4.41
N LYS A 171 -3.63 -6.09 -5.49
CA LYS A 171 -4.13 -6.17 -6.87
C LYS A 171 -4.46 -7.63 -7.19
N ILE A 172 -5.73 -7.90 -7.47
CA ILE A 172 -6.22 -9.26 -7.68
C ILE A 172 -6.61 -9.56 -9.14
N ASN A 173 -6.67 -8.53 -9.98
CA ASN A 173 -7.10 -8.69 -11.37
C ASN A 173 -6.37 -7.71 -12.28
N SER A 174 -5.94 -8.19 -13.47
CA SER A 174 -5.25 -7.39 -14.48
C SER A 174 -6.17 -6.92 -15.62
N ASP A 175 -7.39 -7.44 -15.72
CA ASP A 175 -8.29 -7.26 -16.87
C ASP A 175 -9.72 -6.81 -16.47
N ASN A 176 -9.92 -6.44 -15.21
CA ASN A 176 -11.22 -5.99 -14.72
C ASN A 176 -11.08 -4.65 -14.00
N PHE A 177 -12.12 -3.82 -14.02
CA PHE A 177 -12.15 -2.57 -13.25
C PHE A 177 -12.09 -2.82 -11.74
N ARG A 178 -12.61 -3.97 -11.26
CA ARG A 178 -12.39 -4.45 -9.88
C ARG A 178 -10.99 -5.04 -9.72
N ALA A 179 -9.98 -4.19 -9.91
CA ALA A 179 -8.59 -4.63 -9.91
C ALA A 179 -8.02 -4.86 -8.52
N PHE A 180 -8.58 -4.22 -7.49
CA PHE A 180 -8.07 -4.27 -6.11
C PHE A 180 -9.10 -4.84 -5.14
N ARG A 181 -8.61 -5.48 -4.08
CA ARG A 181 -9.41 -5.98 -2.97
C ARG A 181 -8.67 -5.92 -1.64
N SER A 182 -9.44 -5.74 -0.57
CA SER A 182 -9.03 -5.88 0.82
C SER A 182 -9.84 -7.03 1.42
N GLU A 183 -9.31 -8.26 1.37
CA GLU A 183 -10.09 -9.47 1.69
C GLU A 183 -10.32 -9.66 3.19
N ASN A 184 -9.38 -9.20 4.02
CA ASN A 184 -9.43 -9.40 5.47
C ASN A 184 -9.91 -8.15 6.23
N LEU A 185 -10.22 -7.04 5.53
CA LEU A 185 -10.76 -5.83 6.14
C LEU A 185 -11.86 -5.26 5.22
N PRO A 186 -13.06 -5.02 5.72
CA PRO A 186 -14.10 -4.35 4.93
C PRO A 186 -13.68 -2.96 4.46
N PRO A 187 -14.29 -2.43 3.39
CA PRO A 187 -14.02 -1.09 2.90
C PRO A 187 -14.17 -0.01 3.98
N LEU A 188 -13.30 1.01 3.94
CA LEU A 188 -13.39 2.19 4.79
C LEU A 188 -14.48 3.16 4.31
N ALA A 189 -14.77 3.16 2.99
CA ALA A 189 -15.91 3.86 2.43
C ALA A 189 -16.35 3.23 1.09
N GLU A 190 -17.60 3.49 0.73
CA GLU A 190 -18.17 3.12 -0.56
C GLU A 190 -18.82 4.36 -1.19
N ALA A 191 -18.43 4.69 -2.43
CA ALA A 191 -18.98 5.79 -3.19
C ALA A 191 -20.20 5.30 -4.00
N GLY A 192 -21.35 5.88 -3.73
CA GLY A 192 -22.60 5.71 -4.45
C GLY A 192 -23.19 7.07 -4.79
N ILE A 193 -24.51 7.25 -4.66
CA ILE A 193 -25.12 8.59 -4.72
C ILE A 193 -24.55 9.48 -3.61
N ASN A 194 -24.26 8.89 -2.46
CA ASN A 194 -23.56 9.52 -1.36
C ASN A 194 -22.41 8.59 -0.93
N ILE A 195 -21.31 9.15 -0.48
CA ILE A 195 -20.21 8.36 0.08
C ILE A 195 -20.60 7.91 1.49
N ARG A 196 -20.54 6.58 1.70
CA ARG A 196 -20.81 5.96 3.00
C ARG A 196 -19.50 5.58 3.67
N TYR A 197 -19.20 6.17 4.82
CA TYR A 197 -17.98 5.91 5.57
C TYR A 197 -18.22 4.86 6.66
N ASN A 198 -17.35 3.89 6.76
CA ASN A 198 -17.33 2.90 7.84
C ASN A 198 -16.45 3.42 9.00
N THR A 199 -16.98 4.41 9.72
CA THR A 199 -16.24 5.14 10.75
C THR A 199 -15.69 4.27 11.88
N GLY A 200 -16.31 3.09 12.12
CA GLY A 200 -15.83 2.12 13.11
C GLY A 200 -14.53 1.40 12.71
N LEU A 201 -14.16 1.44 11.44
CA LEU A 201 -12.91 0.84 10.95
C LEU A 201 -11.82 1.87 10.72
N ILE A 202 -12.16 3.14 10.54
CA ILE A 202 -11.20 4.21 10.25
C ILE A 202 -10.34 4.46 11.50
N ARG A 203 -9.03 4.57 11.30
CA ARG A 203 -8.06 4.88 12.36
C ARG A 203 -7.86 6.40 12.42
N TYR A 204 -8.34 7.00 13.48
CA TYR A 204 -8.14 8.41 13.72
C TYR A 204 -6.84 8.67 14.49
N PRO A 205 -6.17 9.82 14.28
CA PRO A 205 -4.96 10.17 15.02
C PRO A 205 -5.27 10.39 16.50
N ALA A 206 -4.27 10.15 17.36
CA ALA A 206 -4.39 10.43 18.79
C ALA A 206 -4.55 11.95 19.09
N SER A 207 -4.01 12.80 18.22
CA SER A 207 -4.15 14.26 18.26
C SER A 207 -4.25 14.81 16.84
N TRP A 208 -5.21 15.70 16.60
CA TRP A 208 -5.38 16.38 15.33
C TRP A 208 -4.41 17.56 15.12
N GLU A 209 -3.85 18.07 16.22
CA GLU A 209 -2.84 19.14 16.17
C GLU A 209 -1.42 18.62 15.99
N ALA A 210 -1.20 17.32 16.20
CA ALA A 210 0.12 16.73 16.05
C ALA A 210 0.51 16.66 14.57
N ARG A 211 1.71 17.10 14.25
CA ARG A 211 2.26 16.94 12.92
C ARG A 211 2.69 15.49 12.72
N PRO A 212 2.41 14.85 11.56
CA PRO A 212 2.87 13.50 11.29
C PRO A 212 4.39 13.40 11.25
N VAL A 213 4.90 12.22 11.59
CA VAL A 213 6.32 11.89 11.51
C VAL A 213 6.59 11.12 10.22
N PHE A 214 7.60 11.56 9.47
CA PHE A 214 7.96 10.96 8.18
C PHE A 214 9.24 10.13 8.33
N HIS A 215 9.10 8.81 8.24
CA HIS A 215 10.18 7.83 8.31
C HIS A 215 10.65 7.49 6.88
N LYS A 216 11.81 7.98 6.48
CA LYS A 216 12.32 7.82 5.10
C LYS A 216 13.42 6.76 4.98
N ASP A 217 13.87 6.21 6.10
CA ASP A 217 14.88 5.17 6.10
C ASP A 217 14.23 3.80 5.87
N LEU A 218 14.62 3.17 4.77
CA LEU A 218 14.15 1.85 4.38
C LEU A 218 15.36 0.94 4.11
N ASP A 219 15.31 -0.30 4.62
CA ASP A 219 16.26 -1.35 4.24
C ASP A 219 15.55 -2.40 3.38
N THR A 220 15.90 -2.47 2.12
CA THR A 220 15.22 -3.27 1.10
C THR A 220 15.77 -4.69 0.96
N ARG A 221 16.72 -5.11 1.82
CA ARG A 221 17.35 -6.43 1.77
C ARG A 221 16.42 -7.54 2.27
N VAL A 222 15.27 -7.71 1.62
CA VAL A 222 14.26 -8.72 1.90
C VAL A 222 14.09 -9.62 0.67
N ALA A 223 14.08 -10.93 0.87
CA ALA A 223 13.72 -11.90 -0.16
C ALA A 223 12.33 -12.49 0.13
N ILE A 224 11.64 -12.95 -0.92
CA ILE A 224 10.37 -13.67 -0.81
C ILE A 224 10.58 -15.11 -1.26
N LEU A 225 10.25 -16.07 -0.40
CA LEU A 225 10.26 -17.49 -0.67
C LEU A 225 8.82 -18.01 -0.79
N LYS A 226 8.34 -18.16 -2.01
CA LYS A 226 7.05 -18.78 -2.25
C LYS A 226 7.17 -20.29 -2.25
N MET A 227 6.54 -20.95 -1.29
CA MET A 227 6.55 -22.41 -1.19
C MET A 227 5.67 -23.06 -2.27
N HIS A 228 6.15 -24.12 -2.88
CA HIS A 228 5.37 -24.92 -3.84
C HIS A 228 5.78 -26.40 -3.80
N PRO A 229 4.89 -27.34 -4.18
CA PRO A 229 5.27 -28.73 -4.34
C PRO A 229 6.40 -28.87 -5.34
N GLY A 230 7.45 -29.63 -4.99
CA GLY A 230 8.63 -29.82 -5.83
C GLY A 230 9.75 -28.79 -5.63
N ILE A 231 9.60 -27.80 -4.73
CA ILE A 231 10.71 -26.91 -4.39
C ILE A 231 11.88 -27.71 -3.81
N THR A 232 13.09 -27.45 -4.30
CA THR A 232 14.27 -28.19 -3.88
C THR A 232 14.96 -27.56 -2.67
N PRO A 233 15.66 -28.35 -1.82
CA PRO A 233 16.44 -27.81 -0.73
C PRO A 233 17.45 -26.75 -1.15
N GLN A 234 18.06 -26.90 -2.35
CA GLN A 234 19.04 -25.94 -2.85
C GLN A 234 18.42 -24.57 -3.14
N VAL A 235 17.21 -24.50 -3.72
CA VAL A 235 16.51 -23.22 -3.95
C VAL A 235 16.17 -22.57 -2.62
N VAL A 236 15.64 -23.33 -1.66
CA VAL A 236 15.31 -22.84 -0.32
C VAL A 236 16.56 -22.29 0.38
N ARG A 237 17.68 -23.03 0.34
CA ARG A 237 18.96 -22.60 0.92
C ARG A 237 19.44 -21.27 0.31
N ASN A 238 19.42 -21.14 -1.00
CA ASN A 238 19.87 -19.93 -1.68
C ASN A 238 19.09 -18.69 -1.24
N ILE A 239 17.77 -18.83 -1.00
CA ILE A 239 16.92 -17.72 -0.57
C ILE A 239 17.05 -17.47 0.93
N LEU A 240 16.94 -18.52 1.77
CA LEU A 240 16.98 -18.37 3.23
C LEU A 240 18.36 -17.97 3.73
N CYS A 241 19.41 -18.64 3.25
CA CYS A 241 20.77 -18.49 3.75
C CYS A 241 21.65 -17.61 2.86
N GLY A 242 21.14 -17.12 1.71
CA GLY A 242 21.87 -16.24 0.80
C GLY A 242 22.31 -14.94 1.50
N PRO A 243 23.48 -14.36 1.19
CA PRO A 243 24.02 -13.19 1.88
C PRO A 243 23.29 -11.88 1.58
N GLU A 244 22.55 -11.82 0.48
CA GLU A 244 21.95 -10.59 -0.04
C GLU A 244 20.74 -10.09 0.79
N SER A 245 20.10 -10.98 1.57
CA SER A 245 18.93 -10.62 2.35
C SER A 245 19.22 -10.62 3.86
N ARG A 246 18.62 -9.67 4.58
CA ARG A 246 18.56 -9.63 6.05
C ARG A 246 17.26 -10.21 6.60
N ALA A 247 16.22 -10.23 5.76
CA ALA A 247 14.94 -10.85 6.12
C ALA A 247 14.40 -11.66 4.96
N VAL A 248 13.57 -12.66 5.28
CA VAL A 248 12.87 -13.47 4.29
C VAL A 248 11.40 -13.58 4.66
N ILE A 249 10.53 -13.23 3.72
CA ILE A 249 9.11 -13.56 3.79
C ILE A 249 8.94 -14.96 3.23
N ILE A 250 8.35 -15.86 3.99
CA ILE A 250 7.96 -17.19 3.49
C ILE A 250 6.46 -17.17 3.23
N GLU A 251 6.06 -17.29 1.96
CA GLU A 251 4.67 -17.51 1.59
C GLU A 251 4.35 -19.01 1.70
N THR A 252 3.61 -19.36 2.75
CA THR A 252 3.28 -20.75 3.09
C THR A 252 1.83 -21.09 2.75
N TYR A 253 1.42 -22.34 3.00
CA TYR A 253 0.11 -22.84 2.64
C TYR A 253 -0.92 -22.61 3.76
N GLY A 254 -2.16 -22.30 3.37
CA GLY A 254 -3.30 -22.22 4.29
C GLY A 254 -3.00 -21.34 5.52
N ALA A 255 -3.17 -21.90 6.70
CA ALA A 255 -2.96 -21.19 7.97
C ALA A 255 -1.48 -21.06 8.39
N GLY A 256 -0.55 -21.07 7.46
CA GLY A 256 0.89 -20.92 7.77
C GLY A 256 1.67 -22.23 7.76
N ASN A 257 1.21 -23.25 7.03
CA ASN A 257 1.83 -24.57 6.96
C ASN A 257 2.97 -24.61 5.94
N ALA A 258 4.07 -25.25 6.31
CA ALA A 258 5.23 -25.50 5.46
C ALA A 258 5.64 -26.97 5.53
N PRO A 259 6.59 -27.46 4.70
CA PRO A 259 7.03 -28.83 4.76
C PRO A 259 7.58 -29.21 6.14
N SER A 260 7.15 -30.35 6.68
CA SER A 260 7.67 -30.91 7.97
C SER A 260 9.02 -31.63 7.82
N LYS A 261 9.67 -31.47 6.69
CA LYS A 261 10.95 -32.11 6.41
C LYS A 261 12.06 -31.50 7.29
N ARG A 262 12.88 -32.35 7.90
CA ARG A 262 13.97 -31.91 8.77
C ARG A 262 14.90 -30.89 8.10
N TRP A 263 15.28 -31.14 6.84
CA TRP A 263 16.13 -30.23 6.11
C TRP A 263 15.58 -28.79 6.02
N PHE A 264 14.24 -28.62 5.97
CA PHE A 264 13.61 -27.31 5.91
C PHE A 264 13.74 -26.56 7.24
N ILE A 265 13.45 -27.24 8.35
CA ILE A 265 13.60 -26.66 9.71
C ILE A 265 15.06 -26.35 10.02
N ASP A 266 15.99 -27.25 9.63
CA ASP A 266 17.42 -27.01 9.82
C ASP A 266 17.88 -25.73 9.09
N MET A 267 17.38 -25.45 7.86
CA MET A 267 17.68 -24.24 7.13
C MET A 267 17.04 -22.98 7.75
N ILE A 268 15.83 -23.08 8.29
CA ILE A 268 15.21 -21.99 9.05
C ILE A 268 16.10 -21.62 10.26
N LEU A 269 16.51 -22.62 11.05
CA LEU A 269 17.39 -22.41 12.21
C LEU A 269 18.75 -21.83 11.80
N GLU A 270 19.33 -22.30 10.69
CA GLU A 270 20.58 -21.76 10.13
C GLU A 270 20.42 -20.28 9.78
N ALA A 271 19.36 -19.90 9.05
CA ALA A 271 19.11 -18.52 8.65
C ALA A 271 18.86 -17.60 9.87
N LEU A 272 18.09 -18.07 10.85
CA LEU A 272 17.90 -17.35 12.13
C LEU A 272 19.21 -17.20 12.90
N GLY A 273 20.06 -18.25 12.92
CA GLY A 273 21.41 -18.22 13.50
C GLY A 273 22.36 -17.23 12.83
N MET A 274 22.12 -16.90 11.56
CA MET A 274 22.82 -15.84 10.82
C MET A 274 22.29 -14.43 11.15
N GLY A 275 21.34 -14.30 12.06
CA GLY A 275 20.71 -13.04 12.47
C GLY A 275 19.62 -12.55 11.49
N LYS A 276 19.14 -13.39 10.60
CA LYS A 276 18.04 -13.03 9.70
C LYS A 276 16.69 -13.04 10.41
N VAL A 277 15.78 -12.22 9.93
CA VAL A 277 14.38 -12.23 10.35
C VAL A 277 13.57 -13.03 9.32
N ILE A 278 12.74 -13.95 9.79
CA ILE A 278 11.86 -14.74 8.92
C ILE A 278 10.41 -14.45 9.31
N LEU A 279 9.62 -14.08 8.33
CA LEU A 279 8.19 -13.78 8.46
C LEU A 279 7.37 -14.78 7.66
N ASN A 280 6.41 -15.41 8.32
CA ASN A 280 5.47 -16.34 7.70
C ASN A 280 4.18 -15.61 7.29
N VAL A 281 3.87 -15.58 6.00
CA VAL A 281 2.59 -15.09 5.44
C VAL A 281 1.88 -16.22 4.68
N THR A 282 0.57 -16.12 4.52
CA THR A 282 -0.18 -17.12 3.74
C THR A 282 -0.19 -16.77 2.25
N GLN A 283 -0.19 -17.81 1.40
CA GLN A 283 -0.45 -17.66 -0.04
C GLN A 283 -1.94 -17.44 -0.35
N CYS A 284 -2.82 -17.64 0.63
CA CYS A 284 -4.24 -17.40 0.45
C CYS A 284 -4.52 -15.90 0.45
N ILE A 285 -5.38 -15.45 -0.45
CA ILE A 285 -5.78 -14.04 -0.55
C ILE A 285 -6.61 -13.57 0.65
N ALA A 286 -7.25 -14.52 1.36
CA ALA A 286 -8.03 -14.28 2.58
C ALA A 286 -7.64 -15.28 3.67
N GLY A 287 -7.86 -14.90 4.92
CA GLY A 287 -7.52 -15.69 6.09
C GLY A 287 -6.23 -15.22 6.78
N SER A 288 -5.75 -15.99 7.72
CA SER A 288 -4.68 -15.60 8.62
C SER A 288 -3.69 -16.74 8.86
N VAL A 289 -2.43 -16.40 9.06
CA VAL A 289 -1.42 -17.31 9.59
C VAL A 289 -1.69 -17.55 11.07
N ASN A 290 -1.98 -18.80 11.43
CA ASN A 290 -2.09 -19.26 12.80
C ASN A 290 -1.21 -20.51 12.97
N MET A 291 0.01 -20.30 13.41
CA MET A 291 1.03 -21.36 13.55
C MET A 291 0.74 -22.34 14.70
N ASP A 292 -0.25 -22.09 15.53
CA ASP A 292 -0.59 -22.95 16.65
C ASP A 292 -1.56 -24.10 16.28
N ILE A 293 -2.22 -24.02 15.10
CA ILE A 293 -3.24 -25.02 14.69
C ILE A 293 -2.61 -26.37 14.33
N TYR A 294 -1.49 -26.37 13.62
CA TYR A 294 -0.88 -27.57 13.09
C TYR A 294 0.57 -27.73 13.57
N ALA A 295 1.01 -28.97 13.72
CA ALA A 295 2.37 -29.29 14.15
C ALA A 295 3.45 -28.67 13.23
N THR A 296 3.17 -28.58 11.92
CA THR A 296 4.07 -27.97 10.93
C THR A 296 4.23 -26.47 11.14
N GLY A 297 3.14 -25.75 11.45
CA GLY A 297 3.18 -24.33 11.79
C GLY A 297 3.89 -24.11 13.13
N LYS A 298 3.58 -24.96 14.13
CA LYS A 298 4.19 -24.87 15.46
C LYS A 298 5.72 -25.03 15.43
N CYS A 299 6.25 -25.93 14.59
CA CYS A 299 7.71 -26.03 14.40
C CYS A 299 8.34 -24.72 13.91
N LEU A 300 7.69 -23.95 13.04
CA LEU A 300 8.18 -22.65 12.58
C LEU A 300 8.14 -21.62 13.72
N LYS A 301 7.06 -21.57 14.46
CA LYS A 301 6.91 -20.69 15.64
C LYS A 301 7.97 -20.97 16.70
N ASP A 302 8.15 -22.24 17.06
CA ASP A 302 9.11 -22.69 18.06
C ASP A 302 10.56 -22.40 17.60
N ALA A 303 10.84 -22.42 16.30
CA ALA A 303 12.11 -22.01 15.72
C ALA A 303 12.37 -20.50 15.80
N GLY A 304 11.33 -19.66 15.97
CA GLY A 304 11.45 -18.21 16.06
C GLY A 304 11.01 -17.44 14.79
N VAL A 305 10.25 -18.09 13.90
CA VAL A 305 9.63 -17.43 12.75
C VAL A 305 8.49 -16.55 13.23
N ALA A 306 8.47 -15.28 12.78
CA ALA A 306 7.40 -14.34 13.10
C ALA A 306 6.12 -14.64 12.31
N SER A 307 4.96 -14.35 12.90
CA SER A 307 3.66 -14.44 12.22
C SER A 307 3.33 -13.14 11.49
N GLY A 308 2.92 -13.25 10.22
CA GLY A 308 2.34 -12.17 9.46
C GLY A 308 0.84 -11.98 9.69
N TYR A 309 0.23 -12.88 10.47
CA TYR A 309 -1.23 -12.88 10.70
C TYR A 309 -2.01 -12.86 9.38
N ASP A 310 -2.86 -11.86 9.18
CA ASP A 310 -3.68 -11.66 7.99
C ASP A 310 -3.18 -10.52 7.08
N SER A 311 -1.88 -10.16 7.22
CA SER A 311 -1.26 -9.16 6.34
C SER A 311 -1.17 -9.65 4.90
N THR A 312 -1.25 -8.71 3.95
CA THR A 312 -0.90 -8.97 2.55
C THR A 312 0.62 -9.08 2.41
N THR A 313 1.10 -9.72 1.34
CA THR A 313 2.55 -9.79 1.03
C THR A 313 3.14 -8.40 0.81
N GLU A 314 2.40 -7.50 0.15
CA GLU A 314 2.79 -6.12 -0.09
C GLU A 314 3.00 -5.36 1.22
N SER A 315 2.06 -5.50 2.14
CA SER A 315 2.15 -4.89 3.47
C SER A 315 3.29 -5.47 4.29
N ALA A 316 3.43 -6.79 4.30
CA ALA A 316 4.51 -7.47 5.00
C ALA A 316 5.90 -7.02 4.53
N LEU A 317 6.07 -6.86 3.20
CA LEU A 317 7.32 -6.38 2.59
C LEU A 317 7.61 -4.93 3.00
N ALA A 318 6.62 -4.04 2.87
CA ALA A 318 6.75 -2.64 3.22
C ALA A 318 7.05 -2.44 4.72
N LYS A 319 6.39 -3.23 5.58
CA LYS A 319 6.63 -3.23 7.03
C LYS A 319 8.04 -3.66 7.37
N LEU A 320 8.56 -4.72 6.73
CA LEU A 320 9.94 -5.15 6.89
C LEU A 320 10.93 -4.06 6.46
N PHE A 321 10.74 -3.45 5.31
CA PHE A 321 11.61 -2.35 4.85
C PHE A 321 11.66 -1.21 5.85
N HIS A 322 10.51 -0.82 6.40
CA HIS A 322 10.39 0.23 7.41
C HIS A 322 11.10 -0.16 8.73
N LEU A 323 10.78 -1.33 9.30
CA LEU A 323 11.35 -1.76 10.58
C LEU A 323 12.86 -1.97 10.51
N MET A 324 13.35 -2.57 9.41
CA MET A 324 14.78 -2.79 9.18
C MET A 324 15.54 -1.49 8.88
N GLY A 325 14.87 -0.50 8.30
CA GLY A 325 15.42 0.85 8.14
C GLY A 325 15.54 1.59 9.48
N ALA A 326 14.58 1.37 10.38
CA ALA A 326 14.57 1.98 11.70
C ALA A 326 15.61 1.37 12.68
N SER A 327 15.91 0.07 12.53
CA SER A 327 16.83 -0.62 13.44
C SER A 327 17.56 -1.81 12.79
N PRO A 328 18.86 -2.01 13.07
CA PRO A 328 19.58 -3.21 12.69
C PRO A 328 19.27 -4.42 13.57
N ASP A 329 18.59 -4.25 14.70
CA ASP A 329 18.31 -5.30 15.69
C ASP A 329 17.18 -6.22 15.22
N ALA A 330 17.47 -7.51 15.05
CA ALA A 330 16.53 -8.52 14.61
C ALA A 330 15.35 -8.74 15.59
N ASP A 331 15.57 -8.58 16.90
CA ASP A 331 14.52 -8.74 17.90
C ASP A 331 13.55 -7.55 17.87
N TYR A 332 14.08 -6.33 17.66
CA TYR A 332 13.24 -5.16 17.41
C TYR A 332 12.35 -5.37 16.18
N VAL A 333 12.93 -5.82 15.06
CA VAL A 333 12.18 -6.06 13.81
C VAL A 333 11.12 -7.13 14.04
N ARG A 334 11.46 -8.27 14.66
CA ARG A 334 10.52 -9.36 14.93
C ARG A 334 9.34 -8.91 15.77
N LYS A 335 9.60 -8.18 16.86
CA LYS A 335 8.55 -7.62 17.73
C LYS A 335 7.66 -6.63 16.98
N GLY A 336 8.25 -5.80 16.14
CA GLY A 336 7.52 -4.86 15.30
C GLY A 336 6.61 -5.55 14.30
N LEU A 337 7.06 -6.66 13.69
CA LEU A 337 6.26 -7.42 12.72
C LEU A 337 4.96 -7.97 13.33
N GLU A 338 5.02 -8.40 14.58
CA GLU A 338 3.85 -8.93 15.29
C GLU A 338 3.02 -7.84 16.00
N THR A 339 3.38 -6.57 15.88
CA THR A 339 2.63 -5.44 16.44
C THR A 339 1.81 -4.76 15.34
N ASP A 340 0.53 -4.47 15.60
CA ASP A 340 -0.27 -3.64 14.70
C ASP A 340 0.22 -2.18 14.77
N LEU A 341 0.89 -1.71 13.72
CA LEU A 341 1.43 -0.37 13.63
C LEU A 341 0.45 0.60 12.97
N ARG A 342 -0.17 0.19 11.87
CA ARG A 342 -0.99 1.04 10.99
C ARG A 342 -2.30 0.37 10.57
N GLY A 343 -2.79 -0.62 11.32
CA GLY A 343 -3.99 -1.38 10.98
C GLY A 343 -3.79 -2.43 9.90
N GLU A 344 -2.53 -2.84 9.70
CA GLU A 344 -2.13 -3.80 8.66
C GLU A 344 -2.40 -5.24 9.04
N ILE A 345 -2.61 -5.55 10.32
CA ILE A 345 -2.94 -6.88 10.83
C ILE A 345 -4.13 -6.83 11.77
N SER A 346 -4.92 -7.91 11.79
CA SER A 346 -5.93 -8.21 12.81
C SER A 346 -5.40 -9.34 13.71
N LYS A 347 -5.59 -9.22 15.02
CA LYS A 347 -5.22 -10.22 16.04
C LYS A 347 -6.44 -10.84 16.67
#